data_17564a46b0ed2223a9679911d8fb60e1
#
_entry.id   17564a46b0ed2223a9679911d8fb60e1
#
_cell.length_a   1.000
_cell.length_b   1.000
_cell.length_c   1.000
_cell.angle_alpha   90.00
_cell.angle_beta   90.00
_cell.angle_gamma   90.00
#
_symmetry.space_group_name_H-M   'P 1'
#
loop_
_entity.id
_entity.type
_entity.pdbx_description
1 polymer ?
#
loop_
_entity_poly.entity_id
_entity_poly.type
_entity_poly.pdbx_seq_one_letter_code
_entity_poly.pdbx_strand_id
1 'polypeptide(L)'
;LISSLKEYRTLRQSFLWILFHGGSFAAGFLIYITISSVFYMKEGDYLAGQILWGQVGLWGGLRNCWGIIRQTMRETPPFYTGWYAVFCVVFLALLFSKLFREKERKPGSRILMLLAALFLTASPYAFHFLYGGEIVDRMRLLMPFGQGCILYLTVLLLGEWKPEGRSLRAMGLRVLLLFLAAAVVRDGVKNLSFCTRLYYTDEYVFAHASRVAADLYRDIRALQQSPELEAFRDTSRDNIVLLGYPHIPDNPVCIDGHTIGRSIFEVEVLAGNTLTRDRSRYFMRNLGYPIEISFSEGEAAAFYAYFDEYFGAEVDAMPCYPDPGYIKCVWDEETGMEYVAVKLGADWRLPQWKK
;
A
#
# COMPACT_ATOMS: atom_id res chain seq x y z
N LEU A 1 -12.81 24.97 -0.78
CA LEU A 1 -12.63 25.79 0.44
C LEU A 1 -12.08 27.19 0.11
N ILE A 2 -10.95 27.33 -0.62
CA ILE A 2 -10.34 28.63 -0.96
C ILE A 2 -11.25 29.44 -1.88
N SER A 3 -11.93 28.84 -2.88
CA SER A 3 -12.89 29.55 -3.74
C SER A 3 -14.10 30.00 -2.94
N SER A 4 -14.63 29.18 -2.05
CA SER A 4 -15.76 29.52 -1.19
C SER A 4 -15.41 30.62 -0.19
N LEU A 5 -14.18 30.68 0.32
CA LEU A 5 -13.70 31.77 1.18
C LEU A 5 -13.61 33.10 0.45
N LYS A 6 -13.57 33.12 -0.89
CA LYS A 6 -13.68 34.36 -1.69
C LYS A 6 -15.08 34.97 -1.63
N GLU A 7 -16.12 34.13 -1.56
CA GLU A 7 -17.52 34.57 -1.55
C GLU A 7 -17.95 35.10 -0.17
N TYR A 8 -17.34 34.61 0.90
CA TYR A 8 -17.70 34.98 2.26
C TYR A 8 -16.97 36.26 2.71
N ARG A 9 -17.71 37.32 2.89
CA ARG A 9 -17.20 38.63 3.35
C ARG A 9 -16.91 38.69 4.83
N THR A 10 -17.50 37.80 5.64
CA THR A 10 -17.35 37.79 7.10
C THR A 10 -16.65 36.58 7.63
N LEU A 11 -15.81 36.76 8.66
CA LEU A 11 -15.09 35.67 9.33
C LEU A 11 -16.07 34.62 9.90
N ARG A 12 -17.24 35.08 10.42
CA ARG A 12 -18.28 34.20 10.98
C ARG A 12 -18.84 33.26 9.90
N GLN A 13 -19.14 33.76 8.71
CA GLN A 13 -19.67 32.93 7.62
C GLN A 13 -18.65 31.90 7.16
N SER A 14 -17.38 32.29 7.03
CA SER A 14 -16.28 31.36 6.68
C SER A 14 -16.10 30.28 7.74
N PHE A 15 -16.18 30.65 9.02
CA PHE A 15 -16.06 29.71 10.13
C PHE A 15 -17.24 28.73 10.17
N LEU A 16 -18.48 29.22 10.02
CA LEU A 16 -19.67 28.37 9.98
C LEU A 16 -19.63 27.39 8.81
N TRP A 17 -19.13 27.82 7.66
CA TRP A 17 -18.96 26.95 6.49
C TRP A 17 -17.95 25.82 6.75
N ILE A 18 -16.80 26.15 7.34
CA ILE A 18 -15.78 25.17 7.73
C ILE A 18 -16.35 24.20 8.78
N LEU A 19 -17.05 24.73 9.77
CA LEU A 19 -17.68 23.94 10.84
C LEU A 19 -18.73 22.99 10.25
N PHE A 20 -19.54 23.45 9.31
CA PHE A 20 -20.56 22.61 8.66
C PHE A 20 -19.92 21.47 7.88
N HIS A 21 -18.93 21.73 7.02
CA HIS A 21 -18.31 20.69 6.23
C HIS A 21 -17.38 19.79 7.05
N GLY A 22 -16.64 20.36 7.99
CA GLY A 22 -15.82 19.59 8.92
C GLY A 22 -16.68 18.73 9.86
N GLY A 23 -17.78 19.28 10.34
CA GLY A 23 -18.76 18.54 11.15
C GLY A 23 -19.44 17.41 10.39
N SER A 24 -19.81 17.65 9.13
CA SER A 24 -20.36 16.59 8.25
C SER A 24 -19.37 15.48 8.02
N PHE A 25 -18.09 15.79 7.78
CA PHE A 25 -17.03 14.80 7.64
C PHE A 25 -16.82 14.01 8.95
N ALA A 26 -16.74 14.71 10.10
CA ALA A 26 -16.61 14.08 11.41
C ALA A 26 -17.79 13.18 11.74
N ALA A 27 -19.02 13.60 11.44
CA ALA A 27 -20.23 12.79 11.60
C ALA A 27 -20.18 11.53 10.71
N GLY A 28 -19.81 11.66 9.43
CA GLY A 28 -19.62 10.52 8.54
C GLY A 28 -18.57 9.54 9.06
N PHE A 29 -17.47 10.04 9.59
CA PHE A 29 -16.40 9.22 10.17
C PHE A 29 -16.86 8.50 11.45
N LEU A 30 -17.60 9.17 12.33
CA LEU A 30 -18.19 8.56 13.53
C LEU A 30 -19.21 7.48 13.16
N ILE A 31 -20.07 7.72 12.16
CA ILE A 31 -21.02 6.73 11.66
C ILE A 31 -20.25 5.51 11.10
N TYR A 32 -19.20 5.74 10.31
CA TYR A 32 -18.35 4.67 9.79
C TYR A 32 -17.74 3.83 10.91
N ILE A 33 -17.13 4.47 11.93
CA ILE A 33 -16.54 3.76 13.09
C ILE A 33 -17.62 2.95 13.82
N THR A 34 -18.79 3.55 14.05
CA THR A 34 -19.88 2.87 14.76
C THR A 34 -20.38 1.66 13.97
N ILE A 35 -20.61 1.82 12.67
CA ILE A 35 -21.02 0.70 11.81
C ILE A 35 -19.94 -0.38 11.80
N SER A 36 -18.67 0.02 11.60
CA SER A 36 -17.56 -0.93 11.60
C SER A 36 -17.42 -1.68 12.93
N SER A 37 -17.60 -1.00 14.06
CA SER A 37 -17.51 -1.65 15.38
C SER A 37 -18.65 -2.63 15.65
N VAL A 38 -19.84 -2.43 15.04
CA VAL A 38 -21.00 -3.29 15.22
C VAL A 38 -20.98 -4.49 14.27
N PHE A 39 -20.57 -4.28 13.02
CA PHE A 39 -20.66 -5.31 11.96
C PHE A 39 -19.35 -6.06 11.71
N TYR A 40 -18.20 -5.44 11.97
CA TYR A 40 -16.89 -6.06 11.86
C TYR A 40 -16.36 -6.45 13.23
N MET A 41 -16.89 -7.53 13.76
CA MET A 41 -16.43 -8.05 15.05
C MET A 41 -14.99 -8.58 14.94
N LYS A 42 -14.11 -8.02 15.74
CA LYS A 42 -12.84 -8.58 16.24
C LYS A 42 -11.68 -8.97 15.29
N GLU A 43 -11.73 -8.71 14.02
CA GLU A 43 -10.50 -8.73 13.20
C GLU A 43 -9.66 -7.44 13.35
N GLY A 44 -9.83 -6.74 14.47
CA GLY A 44 -9.33 -5.40 14.71
C GLY A 44 -7.82 -5.23 14.85
N ASP A 45 -7.05 -6.30 14.92
CA ASP A 45 -5.62 -6.20 15.21
C ASP A 45 -4.78 -5.73 14.01
N TYR A 46 -5.24 -5.90 12.78
CA TYR A 46 -4.49 -5.46 11.60
C TYR A 46 -4.26 -3.94 11.57
N LEU A 47 -5.33 -3.16 11.80
CA LEU A 47 -5.21 -1.69 11.83
C LEU A 47 -4.53 -1.20 13.11
N ALA A 48 -4.82 -1.84 14.25
CA ALA A 48 -4.20 -1.51 15.52
C ALA A 48 -2.68 -1.74 15.48
N GLY A 49 -2.23 -2.82 14.85
CA GLY A 49 -0.80 -3.09 14.64
C GLY A 49 -0.08 -2.09 13.74
N GLN A 50 -0.82 -1.40 12.85
CA GLN A 50 -0.25 -0.38 11.96
C GLN A 50 -0.17 1.01 12.60
N ILE A 51 -0.97 1.29 13.63
CA ILE A 51 -0.95 2.59 14.33
C ILE A 51 0.22 2.61 15.30
N LEU A 52 1.25 3.40 14.97
CA LEU A 52 2.46 3.49 15.79
C LEU A 52 2.31 4.43 17.00
N TRP A 53 1.25 5.27 17.03
CA TRP A 53 0.93 6.08 18.19
C TRP A 53 0.64 5.19 19.41
N GLY A 54 1.40 5.36 20.48
CA GLY A 54 1.31 4.51 21.67
C GLY A 54 2.35 3.37 21.72
N GLN A 55 2.86 2.93 20.57
CA GLN A 55 4.00 1.99 20.49
C GLN A 55 5.33 2.75 20.51
N VAL A 56 5.40 3.88 19.79
CA VAL A 56 6.50 4.84 19.86
C VAL A 56 6.02 6.10 20.56
N GLY A 57 6.85 6.71 21.42
CA GLY A 57 6.49 7.96 22.08
C GLY A 57 6.19 9.08 21.07
N LEU A 58 5.49 10.13 21.49
CA LEU A 58 5.05 11.26 20.65
C LEU A 58 6.17 11.80 19.74
N TRP A 59 7.37 12.00 20.28
CA TRP A 59 8.52 12.48 19.53
C TRP A 59 9.04 11.47 18.50
N GLY A 60 8.91 10.16 18.77
CA GLY A 60 9.23 9.11 17.83
C GLY A 60 8.29 9.13 16.63
N GLY A 61 6.98 9.21 16.86
CA GLY A 61 5.98 9.33 15.80
C GLY A 61 6.15 10.58 14.94
N LEU A 62 6.40 11.74 15.56
CA LEU A 62 6.67 12.98 14.82
C LEU A 62 7.96 12.91 13.99
N ARG A 63 9.01 12.28 14.53
CA ARG A 63 10.26 12.06 13.81
C ARG A 63 10.06 11.13 12.59
N ASN A 64 9.27 10.08 12.74
CA ASN A 64 8.91 9.18 11.64
C ASN A 64 8.16 9.93 10.55
N CYS A 65 7.12 10.69 10.90
CA CYS A 65 6.37 11.51 9.94
C CYS A 65 7.29 12.50 9.19
N TRP A 66 8.22 13.15 9.92
CA TRP A 66 9.19 14.05 9.31
C TRP A 66 10.16 13.32 8.36
N GLY A 67 10.60 12.13 8.75
CA GLY A 67 11.39 11.24 7.90
C GLY A 67 10.72 10.96 6.56
N ILE A 68 9.43 10.62 6.60
CA ILE A 68 8.61 10.33 5.42
C ILE A 68 8.43 11.57 4.55
N ILE A 69 8.11 12.73 5.13
CA ILE A 69 8.03 14.00 4.40
C ILE A 69 9.34 14.28 3.66
N ARG A 70 10.48 14.12 4.35
CA ARG A 70 11.80 14.29 3.73
C ARG A 70 12.08 13.26 2.63
N GLN A 71 11.61 12.03 2.78
CA GLN A 71 11.79 10.95 1.81
C GLN A 71 10.97 11.21 0.54
N THR A 72 9.71 11.65 0.67
CA THR A 72 8.88 12.01 -0.49
C THR A 72 9.45 13.18 -1.30
N MET A 73 10.16 14.09 -0.66
CA MET A 73 10.89 15.17 -1.35
C MET A 73 12.10 14.68 -2.16
N ARG A 74 12.59 13.45 -1.91
CA ARG A 74 13.74 12.84 -2.58
C ARG A 74 13.38 11.92 -3.75
N GLU A 75 12.17 12.01 -4.26
CA GLU A 75 11.69 11.25 -5.42
C GLU A 75 11.74 9.72 -5.23
N THR A 76 11.32 9.22 -4.08
CA THR A 76 11.22 7.77 -3.86
C THR A 76 9.91 7.21 -4.43
N PRO A 77 9.94 6.03 -5.09
CA PRO A 77 8.73 5.34 -5.53
C PRO A 77 7.81 5.04 -4.31
N PRO A 78 6.51 4.76 -4.48
CA PRO A 78 5.85 4.42 -5.74
C PRO A 78 5.33 5.62 -6.54
N PHE A 79 5.15 6.80 -5.93
CA PHE A 79 4.65 7.98 -6.63
C PHE A 79 5.70 9.08 -6.65
N TYR A 80 6.15 9.44 -7.85
CA TYR A 80 7.13 10.50 -8.04
C TYR A 80 6.47 11.86 -7.89
N THR A 81 6.63 12.45 -6.72
CA THR A 81 6.09 13.76 -6.34
C THR A 81 7.19 14.70 -5.85
N GLY A 82 8.41 14.55 -6.37
CA GLY A 82 9.58 15.32 -5.92
C GLY A 82 9.42 16.83 -6.05
N TRP A 83 8.60 17.28 -7.00
CA TRP A 83 8.29 18.70 -7.17
C TRP A 83 7.17 19.23 -6.27
N TYR A 84 6.51 18.37 -5.51
CA TYR A 84 5.40 18.75 -4.64
C TYR A 84 5.73 19.91 -3.71
N ALA A 85 6.88 19.86 -3.05
CA ALA A 85 7.33 20.92 -2.16
C ALA A 85 7.51 22.26 -2.90
N VAL A 86 8.07 22.22 -4.11
CA VAL A 86 8.25 23.43 -4.96
C VAL A 86 6.89 24.00 -5.33
N PHE A 87 5.93 23.17 -5.75
CA PHE A 87 4.58 23.61 -6.06
C PHE A 87 3.88 24.23 -4.85
N CYS A 88 4.03 23.64 -3.66
CA CYS A 88 3.50 24.21 -2.41
C CYS A 88 4.11 25.58 -2.11
N VAL A 89 5.43 25.73 -2.22
CA VAL A 89 6.11 27.01 -1.99
C VAL A 89 5.63 28.06 -2.98
N VAL A 90 5.55 27.75 -4.28
CA VAL A 90 5.06 28.67 -5.32
C VAL A 90 3.60 29.04 -5.02
N PHE A 91 2.74 28.09 -4.73
CA PHE A 91 1.35 28.32 -4.38
C PHE A 91 1.19 29.26 -3.17
N LEU A 92 1.90 28.96 -2.08
CA LEU A 92 1.83 29.76 -0.86
C LEU A 92 2.38 31.17 -1.08
N ALA A 93 3.47 31.32 -1.82
CA ALA A 93 4.05 32.62 -2.14
C ALA A 93 3.11 33.49 -2.99
N LEU A 94 2.46 32.91 -3.99
CA LEU A 94 1.47 33.58 -4.81
C LEU A 94 0.25 33.98 -4.00
N LEU A 95 -0.28 33.08 -3.19
CA LEU A 95 -1.42 33.34 -2.31
C LEU A 95 -1.09 34.45 -1.31
N PHE A 96 0.06 34.36 -0.65
CA PHE A 96 0.53 35.39 0.27
C PHE A 96 0.62 36.75 -0.42
N SER A 97 1.32 36.81 -1.57
CA SER A 97 1.44 38.06 -2.36
C SER A 97 0.09 38.64 -2.71
N LYS A 98 -0.90 37.82 -3.09
CA LYS A 98 -2.26 38.25 -3.38
C LYS A 98 -2.94 38.81 -2.14
N LEU A 99 -2.92 38.08 -1.03
CA LEU A 99 -3.59 38.50 0.22
C LEU A 99 -3.04 39.80 0.78
N PHE A 100 -1.76 40.09 0.57
CA PHE A 100 -1.15 41.38 0.99
C PHE A 100 -1.53 42.55 0.06
N ARG A 101 -1.81 42.28 -1.20
CA ARG A 101 -2.28 43.33 -2.15
C ARG A 101 -3.74 43.70 -1.96
N GLU A 102 -4.58 42.77 -1.52
CA GLU A 102 -6.00 43.00 -1.25
C GLU A 102 -6.19 43.74 0.09
N LYS A 103 -5.96 45.09 0.06
CA LYS A 103 -6.03 45.92 1.29
C LYS A 103 -7.40 45.93 1.96
N GLU A 104 -8.46 45.73 1.21
CA GLU A 104 -9.85 45.75 1.69
C GLU A 104 -10.24 44.50 2.50
N ARG A 105 -9.50 43.44 2.40
CA ARG A 105 -9.80 42.19 3.08
C ARG A 105 -9.42 42.23 4.56
N LYS A 106 -10.37 41.83 5.44
CA LYS A 106 -10.16 41.81 6.90
C LYS A 106 -8.98 40.90 7.27
N PRO A 107 -8.14 41.27 8.26
CA PRO A 107 -6.96 40.49 8.68
C PRO A 107 -7.28 39.04 9.04
N GLY A 108 -8.37 38.81 9.79
CA GLY A 108 -8.80 37.47 10.18
C GLY A 108 -9.12 36.56 8.99
N SER A 109 -9.70 37.10 7.91
CA SER A 109 -9.97 36.31 6.69
C SER A 109 -8.67 35.94 5.96
N ARG A 110 -7.64 36.80 5.99
CA ARG A 110 -6.32 36.50 5.42
C ARG A 110 -5.64 35.36 6.16
N ILE A 111 -5.65 35.44 7.51
CA ILE A 111 -5.08 34.38 8.36
C ILE A 111 -5.80 33.05 8.11
N LEU A 112 -7.14 33.06 8.07
CA LEU A 112 -7.90 31.84 7.81
C LEU A 112 -7.60 31.22 6.45
N MET A 113 -7.43 32.04 5.40
CA MET A 113 -7.04 31.54 4.06
C MET A 113 -5.62 30.96 4.05
N LEU A 114 -4.68 31.56 4.77
CA LEU A 114 -3.32 31.02 4.90
C LEU A 114 -3.32 29.71 5.67
N LEU A 115 -4.07 29.61 6.76
CA LEU A 115 -4.22 28.36 7.51
C LEU A 115 -4.87 27.27 6.67
N ALA A 116 -5.92 27.60 5.92
CA ALA A 116 -6.55 26.65 4.99
C ALA A 116 -5.60 26.19 3.88
N ALA A 117 -4.77 27.08 3.36
CA ALA A 117 -3.76 26.75 2.36
C ALA A 117 -2.66 25.85 2.95
N LEU A 118 -2.18 26.13 4.16
CA LEU A 118 -1.23 25.29 4.87
C LEU A 118 -1.81 23.90 5.16
N PHE A 119 -3.06 23.84 5.61
CA PHE A 119 -3.75 22.56 5.82
C PHE A 119 -3.88 21.80 4.51
N LEU A 120 -4.22 22.45 3.41
CA LEU A 120 -4.31 21.81 2.10
C LEU A 120 -2.96 21.25 1.64
N THR A 121 -1.86 22.00 1.83
CA THR A 121 -0.51 21.54 1.49
C THR A 121 -0.03 20.39 2.39
N ALA A 122 -0.52 20.29 3.62
CA ALA A 122 -0.21 19.20 4.55
C ALA A 122 -1.13 17.98 4.38
N SER A 123 -2.31 18.14 3.76
CA SER A 123 -3.33 17.09 3.68
C SER A 123 -2.89 15.77 3.05
N PRO A 124 -1.99 15.71 2.04
CA PRO A 124 -1.48 14.44 1.51
C PRO A 124 -0.72 13.59 2.54
N TYR A 125 -0.21 14.23 3.58
CA TYR A 125 0.48 13.54 4.68
C TYR A 125 -0.45 13.16 5.84
N ALA A 126 -1.76 13.44 5.74
CA ALA A 126 -2.70 13.24 6.84
C ALA A 126 -2.69 11.79 7.35
N PHE A 127 -2.65 10.80 6.47
CA PHE A 127 -2.58 9.41 6.89
C PHE A 127 -1.27 9.05 7.60
N HIS A 128 -0.13 9.59 7.17
CA HIS A 128 1.13 9.40 7.87
C HIS A 128 1.06 9.95 9.30
N PHE A 129 0.42 11.11 9.48
CA PHE A 129 0.18 11.68 10.80
C PHE A 129 -0.82 10.86 11.62
N LEU A 130 -1.86 10.29 11.00
CA LEU A 130 -2.83 9.44 11.68
C LEU A 130 -2.20 8.13 12.19
N TYR A 131 -1.31 7.53 11.39
CA TYR A 131 -0.65 6.27 11.74
C TYR A 131 0.63 6.47 12.56
N GLY A 132 1.23 7.66 12.55
CA GLY A 132 2.50 7.95 13.23
C GLY A 132 3.73 7.37 12.52
N GLY A 133 3.59 6.99 11.24
CA GLY A 133 4.66 6.34 10.47
C GLY A 133 4.31 6.06 9.01
N GLU A 134 4.93 5.03 8.47
CA GLU A 134 4.68 4.59 7.10
C GLU A 134 3.27 4.02 6.93
N ILE A 135 2.72 4.22 5.75
CA ILE A 135 1.40 3.73 5.34
C ILE A 135 1.56 2.86 4.10
N VAL A 136 0.59 1.97 3.87
CA VAL A 136 0.56 1.17 2.64
C VAL A 136 0.47 2.05 1.41
N ASP A 137 1.12 1.66 0.32
CA ASP A 137 1.29 2.49 -0.88
C ASP A 137 -0.02 2.96 -1.50
N ARG A 138 -1.08 2.16 -1.43
CA ARG A 138 -2.42 2.56 -1.90
C ARG A 138 -2.97 3.82 -1.20
N MET A 139 -2.57 4.08 0.04
CA MET A 139 -2.96 5.30 0.76
C MET A 139 -2.13 6.51 0.34
N ARG A 140 -0.98 6.29 -0.31
CA ARG A 140 -0.14 7.37 -0.86
C ARG A 140 -0.73 8.02 -2.12
N LEU A 141 -1.82 7.49 -2.67
CA LEU A 141 -2.58 8.11 -3.78
C LEU A 141 -3.03 9.55 -3.48
N LEU A 142 -3.13 9.94 -2.21
CA LEU A 142 -3.37 11.33 -1.83
C LEU A 142 -2.27 12.29 -2.28
N MET A 143 -1.03 11.81 -2.44
CA MET A 143 0.09 12.64 -2.87
C MET A 143 -0.10 13.20 -4.29
N PRO A 144 -0.25 12.39 -5.36
CA PRO A 144 -0.48 12.92 -6.70
C PRO A 144 -1.79 13.70 -6.80
N PHE A 145 -2.83 13.32 -6.06
CA PHE A 145 -4.07 14.09 -5.99
C PHE A 145 -3.85 15.47 -5.38
N GLY A 146 -3.16 15.57 -4.24
CA GLY A 146 -2.78 16.81 -3.59
C GLY A 146 -1.92 17.70 -4.50
N GLN A 147 -0.97 17.12 -5.22
CA GLN A 147 -0.15 17.82 -6.20
C GLN A 147 -1.01 18.43 -7.32
N GLY A 148 -1.96 17.67 -7.86
CA GLY A 148 -2.91 18.17 -8.87
C GLY A 148 -3.75 19.32 -8.34
N CYS A 149 -4.27 19.24 -7.11
CA CYS A 149 -5.02 20.32 -6.48
C CYS A 149 -4.18 21.60 -6.30
N ILE A 150 -2.95 21.47 -5.81
CA ILE A 150 -2.05 22.63 -5.62
C ILE A 150 -1.69 23.28 -6.95
N LEU A 151 -1.40 22.49 -7.98
CA LEU A 151 -1.13 22.98 -9.33
C LEU A 151 -2.35 23.72 -9.90
N TYR A 152 -3.53 23.14 -9.80
CA TYR A 152 -4.77 23.76 -10.26
C TYR A 152 -5.00 25.13 -9.59
N LEU A 153 -4.86 25.20 -8.26
CA LEU A 153 -4.99 26.46 -7.52
C LEU A 153 -3.90 27.46 -7.88
N THR A 154 -2.68 26.99 -8.13
CA THR A 154 -1.57 27.84 -8.60
C THR A 154 -1.90 28.47 -9.95
N VAL A 155 -2.39 27.69 -10.90
CA VAL A 155 -2.81 28.18 -12.23
C VAL A 155 -3.95 29.20 -12.10
N LEU A 156 -4.93 28.94 -11.24
CA LEU A 156 -6.01 29.92 -10.98
C LEU A 156 -5.48 31.24 -10.42
N LEU A 157 -4.54 31.17 -9.45
CA LEU A 157 -3.92 32.38 -8.91
C LEU A 157 -3.11 33.16 -9.98
N LEU A 158 -2.38 32.44 -10.83
CA LEU A 158 -1.61 33.03 -11.93
C LEU A 158 -2.51 33.64 -13.01
N GLY A 159 -3.68 33.03 -13.28
CA GLY A 159 -4.66 33.56 -14.24
C GLY A 159 -5.27 34.88 -13.82
N GLU A 160 -5.28 35.22 -12.53
CA GLU A 160 -5.71 36.53 -12.04
C GLU A 160 -4.62 37.60 -12.19
N TRP A 161 -3.36 37.20 -12.40
CA TRP A 161 -2.26 38.08 -12.67
C TRP A 161 -2.23 38.40 -14.19
N LYS A 162 -2.74 39.54 -14.55
CA LYS A 162 -2.69 40.06 -15.93
C LYS A 162 -1.60 41.12 -16.04
N PRO A 163 -0.32 40.75 -16.21
CA PRO A 163 0.72 41.73 -16.43
C PRO A 163 0.53 42.35 -17.84
N GLU A 164 0.39 43.64 -17.90
CA GLU A 164 0.28 44.34 -19.17
C GLU A 164 1.61 44.36 -19.92
N GLY A 165 1.57 44.01 -21.21
CA GLY A 165 2.66 44.21 -22.16
C GLY A 165 3.89 43.31 -22.01
N ARG A 166 5.04 43.78 -22.52
CA ARG A 166 6.37 43.15 -22.51
C ARG A 166 7.19 43.43 -21.24
N SER A 167 6.54 43.56 -20.09
CA SER A 167 7.23 43.83 -18.84
C SER A 167 8.08 42.63 -18.36
N LEU A 168 9.14 42.88 -17.60
CA LEU A 168 9.95 41.82 -16.95
C LEU A 168 9.08 40.88 -16.11
N ARG A 169 7.99 41.40 -15.53
CA ARG A 169 7.01 40.58 -14.77
C ARG A 169 6.26 39.59 -15.65
N ALA A 170 5.86 40.02 -16.86
CA ALA A 170 5.18 39.14 -17.83
C ALA A 170 6.13 38.03 -18.31
N MET A 171 7.40 38.35 -18.52
CA MET A 171 8.43 37.38 -18.88
C MET A 171 8.68 36.38 -17.73
N GLY A 172 8.83 36.85 -16.50
CA GLY A 172 8.99 36.00 -15.34
C GLY A 172 7.80 35.03 -15.12
N LEU A 173 6.58 35.50 -15.34
CA LEU A 173 5.37 34.67 -15.28
C LEU A 173 5.37 33.57 -16.35
N ARG A 174 5.76 33.87 -17.59
CA ARG A 174 5.86 32.89 -18.68
C ARG A 174 6.92 31.84 -18.37
N VAL A 175 8.08 32.24 -17.86
CA VAL A 175 9.16 31.32 -17.43
C VAL A 175 8.67 30.41 -16.30
N LEU A 176 7.96 30.95 -15.31
CA LEU A 176 7.38 30.16 -14.22
C LEU A 176 6.36 29.13 -14.74
N LEU A 177 5.48 29.53 -15.65
CA LEU A 177 4.49 28.63 -16.26
C LEU A 177 5.16 27.51 -17.06
N LEU A 178 6.19 27.85 -17.84
CA LEU A 178 6.97 26.85 -18.58
C LEU A 178 7.69 25.88 -17.65
N PHE A 179 8.27 26.38 -16.56
CA PHE A 179 8.90 25.56 -15.54
C PHE A 179 7.90 24.61 -14.87
N LEU A 180 6.73 25.12 -14.45
CA LEU A 180 5.69 24.29 -13.86
C LEU A 180 5.19 23.23 -14.84
N ALA A 181 4.98 23.60 -16.11
CA ALA A 181 4.58 22.65 -17.14
C ALA A 181 5.64 21.55 -17.36
N ALA A 182 6.92 21.93 -17.44
CA ALA A 182 8.03 20.95 -17.58
C ALA A 182 8.11 20.00 -16.38
N ALA A 183 7.94 20.52 -15.16
CA ALA A 183 7.94 19.71 -13.94
C ALA A 183 6.76 18.72 -13.92
N VAL A 184 5.56 19.15 -14.33
CA VAL A 184 4.37 18.28 -14.44
C VAL A 184 4.58 17.17 -15.46
N VAL A 185 5.12 17.53 -16.65
CA VAL A 185 5.40 16.54 -17.69
C VAL A 185 6.43 15.52 -17.21
N ARG A 186 7.50 15.98 -16.55
CA ARG A 186 8.53 15.09 -15.97
C ARG A 186 7.95 14.12 -14.95
N ASP A 187 7.18 14.62 -13.98
CA ASP A 187 6.55 13.78 -12.96
C ASP A 187 5.52 12.82 -13.60
N GLY A 188 4.75 13.32 -14.58
CA GLY A 188 3.81 12.50 -15.34
C GLY A 188 4.48 11.34 -16.09
N VAL A 189 5.59 11.60 -16.79
CA VAL A 189 6.36 10.57 -17.50
C VAL A 189 6.94 9.54 -16.51
N LYS A 190 7.50 9.99 -15.38
CA LYS A 190 8.02 9.07 -14.36
C LYS A 190 6.94 8.18 -13.76
N ASN A 191 5.80 8.78 -13.39
CA ASN A 191 4.67 8.03 -12.82
C ASN A 191 4.08 7.06 -13.86
N LEU A 192 3.94 7.48 -15.12
CA LEU A 192 3.47 6.61 -16.20
C LEU A 192 4.42 5.42 -16.39
N SER A 193 5.72 5.67 -16.46
CA SER A 193 6.74 4.62 -16.58
C SER A 193 6.66 3.65 -15.40
N PHE A 194 6.50 4.15 -14.19
CA PHE A 194 6.35 3.32 -12.99
C PHE A 194 5.08 2.48 -13.04
N CYS A 195 3.93 3.07 -13.36
CA CYS A 195 2.66 2.35 -13.50
C CYS A 195 2.73 1.27 -14.60
N THR A 196 3.40 1.57 -15.71
CA THR A 196 3.61 0.60 -16.79
C THR A 196 4.46 -0.59 -16.31
N ARG A 197 5.53 -0.31 -15.55
CA ARG A 197 6.36 -1.37 -14.96
C ARG A 197 5.60 -2.19 -13.93
N LEU A 198 4.77 -1.56 -13.09
CA LEU A 198 3.88 -2.28 -12.15
C LEU A 198 2.94 -3.21 -12.90
N TYR A 199 2.28 -2.71 -13.94
CA TYR A 199 1.37 -3.52 -14.75
C TYR A 199 2.06 -4.76 -15.33
N TYR A 200 3.23 -4.59 -15.95
CA TYR A 200 3.99 -5.73 -16.48
C TYR A 200 4.50 -6.66 -15.39
N THR A 201 4.84 -6.14 -14.21
CA THR A 201 5.21 -6.96 -13.06
C THR A 201 4.03 -7.82 -12.62
N ASP A 202 2.85 -7.23 -12.47
CA ASP A 202 1.65 -7.94 -12.04
C ASP A 202 1.25 -9.02 -13.07
N GLU A 203 1.31 -8.70 -14.35
CA GLU A 203 1.03 -9.66 -15.43
C GLU A 203 2.02 -10.83 -15.41
N TYR A 204 3.30 -10.54 -15.25
CA TYR A 204 4.35 -11.55 -15.19
C TYR A 204 4.22 -12.45 -13.95
N VAL A 205 3.98 -11.87 -12.78
CA VAL A 205 3.75 -12.60 -11.52
C VAL A 205 2.51 -13.47 -11.63
N PHE A 206 1.42 -12.94 -12.20
CA PHE A 206 0.19 -13.69 -12.40
C PHE A 206 0.38 -14.87 -13.36
N ALA A 207 1.04 -14.66 -14.48
CA ALA A 207 1.32 -15.73 -15.46
C ALA A 207 2.20 -16.84 -14.86
N HIS A 208 3.24 -16.44 -14.09
CA HIS A 208 4.11 -17.38 -13.39
C HIS A 208 3.32 -18.17 -12.33
N ALA A 209 2.56 -17.50 -11.48
CA ALA A 209 1.74 -18.13 -10.45
C ALA A 209 0.67 -19.08 -11.04
N SER A 210 0.08 -18.70 -12.18
CA SER A 210 -0.90 -19.57 -12.88
C SER A 210 -0.27 -20.86 -13.38
N ARG A 211 0.97 -20.80 -13.88
CA ARG A 211 1.73 -22.00 -14.28
C ARG A 211 2.05 -22.88 -13.08
N VAL A 212 2.56 -22.28 -12.00
CA VAL A 212 2.82 -23.01 -10.75
C VAL A 212 1.55 -23.68 -10.25
N ALA A 213 0.40 -22.99 -10.24
CA ALA A 213 -0.86 -23.54 -9.82
C ALA A 213 -1.30 -24.76 -10.65
N ALA A 214 -1.13 -24.68 -11.98
CA ALA A 214 -1.46 -25.79 -12.89
C ALA A 214 -0.57 -26.99 -12.65
N ASP A 215 0.75 -26.78 -12.48
CA ASP A 215 1.70 -27.85 -12.22
C ASP A 215 1.43 -28.50 -10.85
N LEU A 216 1.23 -27.70 -9.81
CA LEU A 216 0.86 -28.19 -8.47
C LEU A 216 -0.39 -29.07 -8.52
N TYR A 217 -1.45 -28.57 -9.16
CA TYR A 217 -2.71 -29.29 -9.25
C TYR A 217 -2.52 -30.63 -9.97
N ARG A 218 -1.81 -30.64 -11.11
CA ARG A 218 -1.50 -31.86 -11.86
C ARG A 218 -0.73 -32.87 -11.03
N ASP A 219 0.35 -32.43 -10.39
CA ASP A 219 1.29 -33.30 -9.69
C ASP A 219 0.67 -33.82 -8.37
N ILE A 220 -0.09 -33.03 -7.65
CA ILE A 220 -0.86 -33.48 -6.48
C ILE A 220 -1.93 -34.48 -6.90
N ARG A 221 -2.66 -34.24 -8.01
CA ARG A 221 -3.64 -35.21 -8.52
C ARG A 221 -3.01 -36.52 -8.97
N ALA A 222 -1.83 -36.49 -9.56
CA ALA A 222 -1.09 -37.69 -9.90
C ALA A 222 -0.70 -38.50 -8.65
N LEU A 223 -0.30 -37.82 -7.59
CA LEU A 223 0.00 -38.42 -6.30
C LEU A 223 -1.25 -39.07 -5.66
N GLN A 224 -2.40 -38.38 -5.69
CA GLN A 224 -3.66 -38.90 -5.17
C GLN A 224 -4.18 -40.16 -5.90
N GLN A 225 -3.77 -40.34 -7.13
CA GLN A 225 -4.08 -41.52 -7.94
C GLN A 225 -3.10 -42.68 -7.73
N SER A 226 -1.99 -42.46 -7.02
CA SER A 226 -1.00 -43.51 -6.73
C SER A 226 -1.61 -44.58 -5.81
N PRO A 227 -1.45 -45.86 -6.12
CA PRO A 227 -1.96 -46.92 -5.28
C PRO A 227 -1.23 -47.03 -3.91
N GLU A 228 -0.06 -46.42 -3.76
CA GLU A 228 0.76 -46.46 -2.56
C GLU A 228 0.30 -45.47 -1.48
N LEU A 229 -0.63 -44.55 -1.78
CA LEU A 229 -1.04 -43.46 -0.93
C LEU A 229 -2.54 -43.51 -0.61
N GLU A 230 -3.01 -44.61 -0.01
CA GLU A 230 -4.44 -44.75 0.31
C GLU A 230 -4.96 -43.71 1.30
N ALA A 231 -4.14 -43.31 2.28
CA ALA A 231 -4.49 -42.32 3.29
C ALA A 231 -4.71 -40.93 2.71
N PHE A 232 -4.06 -40.60 1.58
CA PHE A 232 -4.14 -39.31 0.93
C PHE A 232 -5.40 -39.14 0.01
N ARG A 233 -6.16 -40.20 -0.20
CA ARG A 233 -7.39 -40.12 -1.03
C ARG A 233 -8.52 -39.36 -0.37
N ASP A 234 -8.47 -39.18 0.96
CA ASP A 234 -9.44 -38.38 1.68
C ASP A 234 -9.12 -36.88 1.50
N THR A 235 -9.63 -36.30 0.40
CA THR A 235 -9.46 -34.87 0.05
C THR A 235 -10.20 -33.92 0.98
N SER A 236 -10.94 -34.44 1.97
CA SER A 236 -11.62 -33.62 2.98
C SER A 236 -10.66 -33.13 4.07
N ARG A 237 -9.43 -33.62 4.11
CA ARG A 237 -8.39 -33.22 5.07
C ARG A 237 -7.42 -32.21 4.49
N ASP A 238 -7.23 -31.15 5.21
CA ASP A 238 -6.28 -30.08 4.92
C ASP A 238 -4.84 -30.53 5.21
N ASN A 239 -4.22 -31.33 4.35
CA ASN A 239 -2.90 -31.92 4.57
C ASN A 239 -1.81 -31.48 3.57
N ILE A 240 -2.08 -30.52 2.71
CA ILE A 240 -1.07 -29.97 1.81
C ILE A 240 -0.33 -28.81 2.49
N VAL A 241 0.98 -28.91 2.60
CA VAL A 241 1.85 -27.93 3.24
C VAL A 241 2.70 -27.23 2.19
N LEU A 242 2.42 -25.97 1.92
CA LEU A 242 3.24 -25.15 1.00
C LEU A 242 4.44 -24.56 1.77
N LEU A 243 5.65 -24.81 1.28
CA LEU A 243 6.92 -24.44 1.90
C LEU A 243 7.71 -23.49 0.98
N GLY A 244 7.90 -22.27 1.45
CA GLY A 244 8.52 -21.22 0.65
C GLY A 244 7.62 -20.72 -0.46
N TYR A 245 8.22 -20.03 -1.41
CA TYR A 245 7.56 -19.54 -2.62
C TYR A 245 8.46 -19.73 -3.84
N PRO A 246 7.88 -19.93 -5.04
CA PRO A 246 8.65 -20.14 -6.24
C PRO A 246 9.41 -18.87 -6.58
N HIS A 247 10.71 -19.00 -6.81
CA HIS A 247 11.53 -17.87 -7.24
C HIS A 247 11.07 -17.41 -8.65
N ILE A 248 10.71 -16.15 -8.73
CA ILE A 248 10.41 -15.52 -10.02
C ILE A 248 11.76 -15.15 -10.66
N PRO A 249 12.04 -15.61 -11.88
CA PRO A 249 13.28 -15.25 -12.56
C PRO A 249 13.48 -13.74 -12.64
N ASP A 250 14.71 -13.28 -12.43
CA ASP A 250 15.06 -11.88 -12.49
C ASP A 250 14.64 -11.27 -13.83
N ASN A 251 13.76 -10.28 -13.75
CA ASN A 251 13.32 -9.52 -14.91
C ASN A 251 13.59 -8.04 -14.65
N PRO A 252 14.46 -7.38 -15.44
CA PRO A 252 14.83 -5.99 -15.19
C PRO A 252 13.68 -4.99 -15.35
N VAL A 253 12.57 -5.42 -15.96
CA VAL A 253 11.35 -4.61 -16.07
C VAL A 253 10.51 -4.69 -14.82
N CYS A 254 10.54 -5.84 -14.14
CA CYS A 254 9.79 -6.06 -12.92
C CYS A 254 10.34 -5.20 -11.78
N ILE A 255 9.44 -4.76 -10.92
CA ILE A 255 9.73 -4.00 -9.71
C ILE A 255 9.05 -4.69 -8.54
N ASP A 256 9.61 -4.54 -7.34
CA ASP A 256 8.93 -4.98 -6.13
C ASP A 256 7.62 -4.20 -6.00
N GLY A 257 6.50 -4.90 -6.13
CA GLY A 257 5.18 -4.32 -6.05
C GLY A 257 4.53 -4.70 -4.71
N HIS A 258 3.95 -3.72 -4.05
CA HIS A 258 3.24 -3.92 -2.77
C HIS A 258 1.88 -4.62 -2.92
N THR A 259 1.36 -4.73 -4.14
CA THR A 259 -0.01 -5.20 -4.37
C THR A 259 -0.11 -6.72 -4.38
N ILE A 260 0.87 -7.40 -4.96
CA ILE A 260 0.86 -8.86 -5.14
C ILE A 260 2.01 -9.51 -4.35
N GLY A 261 2.98 -8.72 -3.83
CA GLY A 261 4.19 -9.24 -3.21
C GLY A 261 5.15 -9.83 -4.25
N ARG A 262 6.02 -10.72 -3.81
CA ARG A 262 6.98 -11.42 -4.68
C ARG A 262 6.33 -12.60 -5.39
N SER A 263 5.33 -13.22 -4.75
CA SER A 263 4.57 -14.34 -5.30
C SER A 263 3.21 -14.46 -4.62
N ILE A 264 2.20 -14.93 -5.36
CA ILE A 264 0.88 -15.26 -4.78
C ILE A 264 1.00 -16.43 -3.77
N PHE A 265 2.01 -17.26 -3.92
CA PHE A 265 2.30 -18.37 -3.02
C PHE A 265 3.17 -17.99 -1.83
N GLU A 266 3.63 -16.74 -1.76
CA GLU A 266 4.39 -16.26 -0.61
C GLU A 266 3.48 -16.24 0.62
N VAL A 267 3.96 -16.90 1.69
CA VAL A 267 3.29 -16.90 2.97
C VAL A 267 3.77 -15.69 3.75
N GLU A 268 2.88 -14.75 4.02
CA GLU A 268 3.16 -13.57 4.83
C GLU A 268 2.60 -13.78 6.24
N VAL A 269 3.38 -13.39 7.25
CA VAL A 269 2.90 -13.29 8.61
C VAL A 269 2.32 -11.88 8.79
N LEU A 270 1.02 -11.79 8.92
CA LEU A 270 0.33 -10.57 9.31
C LEU A 270 0.41 -10.36 10.83
N ALA A 271 0.07 -9.16 11.28
CA ALA A 271 0.00 -8.83 12.69
C ALA A 271 -0.82 -9.90 13.47
N GLY A 272 -0.27 -10.39 14.61
CA GLY A 272 -0.92 -11.42 15.41
C GLY A 272 -0.66 -12.87 15.00
N ASN A 273 0.40 -13.13 14.21
CA ASN A 273 0.76 -14.49 13.74
C ASN A 273 -0.23 -15.14 12.77
N THR A 274 -1.09 -14.36 12.14
CA THR A 274 -1.98 -14.88 11.09
C THR A 274 -1.22 -14.96 9.77
N LEU A 275 -1.16 -16.17 9.21
CA LEU A 275 -0.53 -16.41 7.90
C LEU A 275 -1.56 -16.22 6.79
N THR A 276 -1.21 -15.46 5.75
CA THR A 276 -2.07 -15.24 4.57
C THR A 276 -1.90 -16.36 3.55
N ARG A 277 -2.42 -17.53 3.83
CA ARG A 277 -2.46 -18.59 2.84
C ARG A 277 -3.78 -18.66 2.06
N ASP A 278 -4.82 -18.05 2.57
CA ASP A 278 -6.10 -17.95 1.89
C ASP A 278 -5.95 -17.35 0.48
N ARG A 279 -4.96 -16.48 0.30
CA ARG A 279 -4.61 -15.93 -1.01
C ARG A 279 -4.27 -17.02 -2.03
N SER A 280 -3.38 -17.95 -1.69
CA SER A 280 -3.00 -19.07 -2.57
C SER A 280 -4.16 -20.03 -2.82
N ARG A 281 -4.91 -20.35 -1.78
CA ARG A 281 -6.11 -21.20 -1.86
C ARG A 281 -7.18 -20.60 -2.76
N TYR A 282 -7.54 -19.32 -2.55
CA TYR A 282 -8.52 -18.62 -3.39
C TYR A 282 -8.02 -18.47 -4.82
N PHE A 283 -6.74 -18.19 -5.01
CA PHE A 283 -6.15 -18.09 -6.33
C PHE A 283 -6.29 -19.40 -7.11
N MET A 284 -5.87 -20.52 -6.53
CA MET A 284 -6.00 -21.83 -7.16
C MET A 284 -7.45 -22.21 -7.44
N ARG A 285 -8.34 -21.96 -6.47
CA ARG A 285 -9.79 -22.20 -6.66
C ARG A 285 -10.37 -21.38 -7.81
N ASN A 286 -10.01 -20.10 -7.92
CA ASN A 286 -10.47 -19.22 -8.99
C ASN A 286 -9.96 -19.64 -10.37
N LEU A 287 -8.80 -20.29 -10.45
CA LEU A 287 -8.27 -20.88 -11.66
C LEU A 287 -8.92 -22.24 -12.00
N GLY A 288 -9.83 -22.75 -11.17
CA GLY A 288 -10.43 -24.06 -11.34
C GLY A 288 -9.57 -25.23 -10.84
N TYR A 289 -8.57 -24.96 -10.01
CA TYR A 289 -7.68 -25.93 -9.39
C TYR A 289 -7.92 -26.03 -7.87
N PRO A 290 -9.07 -26.57 -7.42
CA PRO A 290 -9.37 -26.66 -6.01
C PRO A 290 -8.43 -27.68 -5.34
N ILE A 291 -7.58 -27.19 -4.46
CA ILE A 291 -6.79 -27.97 -3.50
C ILE A 291 -7.05 -27.42 -2.10
N GLU A 292 -7.17 -28.31 -1.14
CA GLU A 292 -7.28 -27.91 0.26
C GLU A 292 -5.87 -27.84 0.86
N ILE A 293 -5.48 -26.61 1.25
CA ILE A 293 -4.19 -26.32 1.86
C ILE A 293 -4.40 -26.28 3.38
N SER A 294 -3.60 -27.08 4.12
CA SER A 294 -3.70 -27.22 5.56
C SER A 294 -3.65 -25.88 6.28
N PHE A 295 -4.56 -25.57 7.17
CA PHE A 295 -4.47 -24.78 8.40
C PHE A 295 -5.73 -24.01 8.74
N SER A 296 -6.04 -23.97 10.04
CA SER A 296 -6.94 -23.00 10.65
C SER A 296 -6.22 -21.66 10.86
N GLU A 297 -6.96 -20.56 10.73
CA GLU A 297 -6.50 -19.23 11.08
C GLU A 297 -6.04 -19.20 12.55
N GLY A 298 -4.88 -18.63 12.82
CA GLY A 298 -4.31 -18.42 14.16
C GLY A 298 -3.27 -19.42 14.62
N GLU A 299 -3.23 -20.64 14.08
CA GLU A 299 -2.30 -21.70 14.52
C GLU A 299 -1.13 -21.94 13.56
N ALA A 300 -1.13 -21.26 12.43
CA ALA A 300 -0.20 -21.55 11.35
C ALA A 300 1.28 -21.37 11.73
N ALA A 301 1.62 -20.38 12.55
CA ALA A 301 3.01 -20.19 12.98
C ALA A 301 3.50 -21.33 13.88
N ALA A 302 2.66 -21.80 14.78
CA ALA A 302 2.96 -22.94 15.66
C ALA A 302 3.09 -24.23 14.84
N PHE A 303 2.22 -24.42 13.85
CA PHE A 303 2.29 -25.59 12.98
C PHE A 303 3.55 -25.58 12.10
N TYR A 304 3.94 -24.46 11.50
CA TYR A 304 5.18 -24.41 10.72
C TYR A 304 6.42 -24.63 11.59
N ALA A 305 6.40 -24.16 12.85
CA ALA A 305 7.46 -24.45 13.80
C ALA A 305 7.52 -25.94 14.13
N TYR A 306 6.37 -26.55 14.38
CA TYR A 306 6.22 -28.00 14.57
C TYR A 306 6.73 -28.76 13.34
N PHE A 307 6.28 -28.38 12.16
CA PHE A 307 6.66 -29.02 10.90
C PHE A 307 8.17 -28.92 10.62
N ASP A 308 8.79 -27.76 10.96
CA ASP A 308 10.25 -27.60 10.87
C ASP A 308 10.99 -28.51 11.87
N GLU A 309 10.49 -28.65 13.09
CA GLU A 309 11.10 -29.48 14.13
C GLU A 309 11.12 -30.95 13.73
N TYR A 310 10.02 -31.48 13.21
CA TYR A 310 9.86 -32.89 12.91
C TYR A 310 10.30 -33.29 11.50
N PHE A 311 10.06 -32.43 10.50
CA PHE A 311 10.30 -32.75 9.10
C PHE A 311 11.33 -31.83 8.42
N GLY A 312 11.91 -30.87 9.14
CA GLY A 312 12.81 -29.87 8.58
C GLY A 312 14.00 -30.47 7.83
N ALA A 313 14.60 -31.54 8.35
CA ALA A 313 15.72 -32.21 7.69
C ALA A 313 15.31 -32.91 6.37
N GLU A 314 14.10 -33.47 6.32
CA GLU A 314 13.57 -34.10 5.11
C GLU A 314 13.24 -33.05 4.05
N VAL A 315 12.63 -31.93 4.47
CA VAL A 315 12.30 -30.81 3.59
C VAL A 315 13.56 -30.16 3.04
N ASP A 316 14.60 -30.02 3.85
CA ASP A 316 15.87 -29.46 3.39
C ASP A 316 16.50 -30.30 2.27
N ALA A 317 16.37 -31.61 2.38
CA ALA A 317 16.87 -32.55 1.37
C ALA A 317 16.02 -32.57 0.07
N MET A 318 14.80 -32.06 0.10
CA MET A 318 13.94 -31.97 -1.09
C MET A 318 14.47 -30.91 -2.08
N PRO A 319 14.40 -31.17 -3.41
CA PRO A 319 14.59 -30.13 -4.39
C PRO A 319 13.46 -29.08 -4.32
N CYS A 320 13.68 -27.90 -4.88
CA CYS A 320 12.66 -26.88 -5.00
C CYS A 320 11.93 -27.01 -6.34
N TYR A 321 10.68 -26.55 -6.41
CA TYR A 321 9.96 -26.38 -7.67
C TYR A 321 10.83 -25.56 -8.66
N PRO A 322 10.90 -25.94 -9.96
CA PRO A 322 10.14 -27.02 -10.63
C PRO A 322 10.86 -28.36 -10.71
N ASP A 323 11.94 -28.60 -9.95
CA ASP A 323 12.74 -29.80 -10.07
C ASP A 323 11.97 -31.04 -9.56
N PRO A 324 12.09 -32.21 -10.24
CA PRO A 324 11.41 -33.43 -9.81
C PRO A 324 11.71 -33.78 -8.35
N GLY A 325 10.67 -34.11 -7.58
CA GLY A 325 10.80 -34.43 -6.16
C GLY A 325 10.50 -33.26 -5.20
N TYR A 326 10.05 -32.12 -5.73
CA TYR A 326 9.62 -30.97 -4.92
C TYR A 326 8.33 -31.24 -4.12
N ILE A 327 7.64 -32.35 -4.39
CA ILE A 327 6.49 -32.86 -3.64
C ILE A 327 6.87 -34.19 -2.99
N LYS A 328 6.61 -34.29 -1.70
CA LYS A 328 6.87 -35.53 -0.92
C LYS A 328 5.79 -35.72 0.13
N CYS A 329 5.33 -36.98 0.29
CA CYS A 329 4.49 -37.34 1.42
C CYS A 329 5.38 -37.60 2.63
N VAL A 330 4.98 -37.05 3.78
CA VAL A 330 5.61 -37.26 5.07
C VAL A 330 4.56 -37.75 6.06
N TRP A 331 4.91 -38.79 6.83
CA TRP A 331 4.02 -39.38 7.83
C TRP A 331 4.36 -38.81 9.20
N ASP A 332 3.36 -38.29 9.86
CA ASP A 332 3.46 -37.77 11.22
C ASP A 332 2.96 -38.85 12.21
N GLU A 333 3.88 -39.43 12.94
CA GLU A 333 3.56 -40.47 13.95
C GLU A 333 2.80 -39.91 15.15
N GLU A 334 2.99 -38.61 15.48
CA GLU A 334 2.37 -37.99 16.64
C GLU A 334 0.90 -37.66 16.39
N THR A 335 0.58 -37.12 15.23
CA THR A 335 -0.80 -36.81 14.85
C THR A 335 -1.51 -37.95 14.13
N GLY A 336 -0.78 -38.93 13.65
CA GLY A 336 -1.29 -40.03 12.81
C GLY A 336 -1.81 -39.54 11.46
N MET A 337 -1.24 -38.43 10.97
CA MET A 337 -1.63 -37.81 9.70
C MET A 337 -0.52 -37.89 8.66
N GLU A 338 -0.93 -38.03 7.41
CA GLU A 338 -0.02 -37.90 6.28
C GLU A 338 -0.12 -36.47 5.71
N TYR A 339 1.04 -35.81 5.61
CA TYR A 339 1.16 -34.50 5.01
C TYR A 339 1.80 -34.58 3.63
N VAL A 340 1.38 -33.71 2.72
CA VAL A 340 2.02 -33.50 1.44
C VAL A 340 2.84 -32.22 1.50
N ALA A 341 4.13 -32.37 1.72
CA ALA A 341 5.08 -31.27 1.68
C ALA A 341 5.35 -30.85 0.23
N VAL A 342 5.15 -29.59 -0.07
CA VAL A 342 5.39 -28.99 -1.39
C VAL A 342 6.43 -27.88 -1.22
N LYS A 343 7.67 -28.14 -1.64
CA LYS A 343 8.77 -27.19 -1.52
C LYS A 343 8.82 -26.28 -2.73
N LEU A 344 8.28 -25.08 -2.59
CA LEU A 344 8.22 -24.08 -3.66
C LEU A 344 9.49 -23.22 -3.75
N GLY A 345 10.24 -23.10 -2.65
CA GLY A 345 11.45 -22.28 -2.61
C GLY A 345 12.41 -22.70 -1.50
N ALA A 346 13.64 -22.23 -1.58
CA ALA A 346 14.69 -22.52 -0.60
C ALA A 346 14.44 -21.84 0.76
N ASP A 347 13.88 -20.62 0.71
CA ASP A 347 13.60 -19.81 1.90
C ASP A 347 12.22 -20.15 2.48
N TRP A 348 12.03 -21.42 2.90
CA TRP A 348 10.75 -21.86 3.43
C TRP A 348 10.59 -21.59 4.94
N ARG A 349 11.71 -21.36 5.66
CA ARG A 349 11.69 -20.99 7.06
C ARG A 349 11.51 -19.49 7.22
N LEU A 350 10.45 -19.08 7.87
CA LEU A 350 10.20 -17.67 8.11
C LEU A 350 11.19 -17.13 9.17
N PRO A 351 11.72 -15.90 8.99
CA PRO A 351 12.70 -15.31 9.93
C PRO A 351 12.20 -15.22 11.37
N GLN A 352 10.88 -15.21 11.56
CA GLN A 352 10.23 -15.05 12.86
C GLN A 352 10.19 -16.36 13.68
N TRP A 353 10.49 -17.51 13.08
CA TRP A 353 10.61 -18.80 13.78
C TRP A 353 11.97 -18.98 14.44
N LYS A 354 12.94 -18.16 14.06
CA LYS A 354 14.23 -18.09 14.73
C LYS A 354 14.08 -17.23 15.99
N LYS A 355 13.61 -17.83 17.08
CA LYS A 355 13.69 -17.25 18.42
C LYS A 355 15.07 -17.48 19.03
#